data_aac195954f02f9f85e24e6e4077ad3c9
#
_entry.id   aac195954f02f9f85e24e6e4077ad3c9
#
_cell.length_a   1.000
_cell.length_b   1.000
_cell.length_c   1.000
_cell.angle_alpha   90.00
_cell.angle_beta   90.00
_cell.angle_gamma   90.00
#
_symmetry.space_group_name_H-M   'P 1'
#
loop_
_entity.id
_entity.type
_entity.pdbx_description
1 polymer ?
#
loop_
_entity_poly.entity_id
_entity_poly.type
_entity_poly.pdbx_seq_one_letter_code
_entity_poly.pdbx_strand_id
1 'polypeptide(L)'
;MKPVKIVDPMLIAQKTKEGGVSIRLDPAQIGSGAAGGIILADLARHFARALAAARLERSEERALEEILRLFQAEIERPTDVGEGGLAH
;
A
#
# COMPACT_ATOMS: atom_id res chain seq x y z
N MET A 1 18.71 -11.10 -22.33
CA MET A 1 18.05 -10.80 -21.04
C MET A 1 16.88 -11.73 -20.82
N LYS A 2 16.81 -12.30 -19.62
CA LYS A 2 15.70 -13.20 -19.33
C LYS A 2 14.44 -12.43 -18.96
N PRO A 3 13.30 -12.84 -19.45
CA PRO A 3 12.06 -12.20 -19.03
C PRO A 3 11.78 -12.50 -17.56
N VAL A 4 11.11 -11.54 -16.91
CA VAL A 4 10.65 -11.74 -15.56
C VAL A 4 9.51 -12.74 -15.58
N LYS A 5 9.60 -13.73 -14.71
CA LYS A 5 8.55 -14.72 -14.62
C LYS A 5 7.51 -14.23 -13.61
N ILE A 6 6.31 -14.01 -14.10
CA ILE A 6 5.23 -13.51 -13.26
C ILE A 6 4.39 -14.68 -12.80
N VAL A 7 4.20 -14.77 -11.51
CA VAL A 7 3.31 -15.78 -10.92
C VAL A 7 2.02 -15.09 -10.48
N ASP A 8 1.21 -15.78 -9.70
CA ASP A 8 -0.02 -15.18 -9.21
C ASP A 8 0.27 -13.92 -8.42
N PRO A 9 -0.62 -12.95 -8.47
CA PRO A 9 -0.39 -11.71 -7.73
C PRO A 9 -0.31 -11.95 -6.23
N MET A 10 0.65 -11.32 -5.60
CA MET A 10 0.78 -11.31 -4.15
C MET A 10 -0.30 -10.46 -3.51
N LEU A 11 -0.69 -9.41 -4.19
CA LEU A 11 -1.59 -8.39 -3.66
C LEU A 11 -2.41 -7.80 -4.80
N ILE A 12 -3.71 -7.66 -4.57
CA ILE A 12 -4.58 -6.92 -5.48
C ILE A 12 -5.32 -5.89 -4.66
N ALA A 13 -5.22 -4.63 -5.05
CA ALA A 13 -5.91 -3.54 -4.36
C ALA A 13 -6.75 -2.77 -5.38
N GLN A 14 -8.01 -2.56 -5.07
CA GLN A 14 -8.93 -1.90 -5.98
C GLN A 14 -9.82 -0.93 -5.21
N LYS A 15 -10.14 0.19 -5.83
CA LYS A 15 -11.11 1.11 -5.23
C LYS A 15 -12.50 0.53 -5.38
N THR A 16 -13.32 0.72 -4.37
CA THR A 16 -14.72 0.33 -4.45
C THR A 16 -15.55 1.52 -4.86
N LYS A 17 -16.79 1.26 -5.26
CA LYS A 17 -17.70 2.34 -5.64
C LYS A 17 -17.97 3.27 -4.47
N GLU A 18 -17.92 2.74 -3.26
CA GLU A 18 -18.22 3.53 -2.06
C GLU A 18 -17.02 4.33 -1.59
N GLY A 19 -15.91 4.25 -2.31
CA GLY A 19 -14.72 5.02 -1.95
C GLY A 19 -13.72 4.30 -1.07
N GLY A 20 -13.99 3.07 -0.70
CA GLY A 20 -13.04 2.28 0.07
C GLY A 20 -12.05 1.56 -0.82
N VAL A 21 -11.31 0.65 -0.22
CA VAL A 21 -10.32 -0.15 -0.93
C VAL A 21 -10.58 -1.62 -0.62
N SER A 22 -10.67 -2.40 -1.68
CA SER A 22 -10.77 -3.84 -1.55
C SER A 22 -9.39 -4.44 -1.74
N ILE A 23 -8.97 -5.28 -0.82
CA ILE A 23 -7.63 -5.86 -0.86
C ILE A 23 -7.72 -7.37 -0.80
N ARG A 24 -6.99 -8.01 -1.69
CA ARG A 24 -6.82 -9.45 -1.65
C ARG A 24 -5.35 -9.78 -1.58
N LEU A 25 -5.01 -10.71 -0.72
CA LEU A 25 -3.62 -11.06 -0.44
C LEU A 25 -3.40 -12.55 -0.55
N ASP A 26 -2.20 -12.90 -0.94
CA ASP A 26 -1.71 -14.26 -0.82
C ASP A 26 -0.63 -14.26 0.27
N PRO A 27 -0.98 -14.64 1.50
CA PRO A 27 -0.02 -14.52 2.59
C PRO A 27 1.23 -15.39 2.42
N ALA A 28 1.12 -16.48 1.69
CA ALA A 28 2.29 -17.32 1.47
C ALA A 28 3.37 -16.60 0.68
N GLN A 29 2.98 -15.69 -0.20
CA GLN A 29 3.95 -14.94 -0.98
C GLN A 29 4.57 -13.80 -0.19
N ILE A 30 3.92 -13.37 0.89
CA ILE A 30 4.47 -12.34 1.76
C ILE A 30 5.48 -12.94 2.72
N GLY A 31 5.09 -14.02 3.38
CA GLY A 31 6.02 -14.84 4.13
C GLY A 31 6.14 -14.50 5.61
N SER A 32 6.24 -13.25 5.96
CA SER A 32 6.44 -12.85 7.35
C SER A 32 6.08 -11.39 7.53
N GLY A 33 5.95 -10.97 8.79
CA GLY A 33 5.75 -9.56 9.07
C GLY A 33 6.92 -8.71 8.64
N ALA A 34 8.13 -9.21 8.83
CA ALA A 34 9.31 -8.47 8.42
C ALA A 34 9.33 -8.27 6.90
N ALA A 35 9.05 -9.33 6.16
CA ALA A 35 9.00 -9.22 4.71
C ALA A 35 7.86 -8.29 4.29
N GLY A 36 6.73 -8.37 4.98
CA GLY A 36 5.60 -7.48 4.71
C GLY A 36 5.98 -6.02 4.88
N GLY A 37 6.76 -5.71 5.91
CA GLY A 37 7.23 -4.35 6.12
C GLY A 37 8.10 -3.85 4.98
N ILE A 38 8.97 -4.70 4.50
CA ILE A 38 9.83 -4.33 3.38
C ILE A 38 9.00 -4.09 2.12
N ILE A 39 8.01 -4.96 1.87
CA ILE A 39 7.12 -4.79 0.73
C ILE A 39 6.36 -3.49 0.83
N LEU A 40 5.85 -3.17 2.01
CA LEU A 40 5.10 -1.93 2.20
C LEU A 40 5.98 -0.71 1.99
N ALA A 41 7.24 -0.77 2.42
CA ALA A 41 8.16 0.34 2.19
C ALA A 41 8.39 0.53 0.70
N ASP A 42 8.53 -0.55 -0.03
CA ASP A 42 8.71 -0.47 -1.47
C ASP A 42 7.47 0.10 -2.15
N LEU A 43 6.30 -0.34 -1.71
CA LEU A 43 5.05 0.21 -2.22
C LEU A 43 4.95 1.71 -1.96
N ALA A 44 5.35 2.14 -0.78
CA ALA A 44 5.30 3.57 -0.45
C ALA A 44 6.14 4.38 -1.41
N ARG A 45 7.32 3.88 -1.76
CA ARG A 45 8.17 4.56 -2.72
C ARG A 45 7.56 4.59 -4.10
N HIS A 46 6.96 3.49 -4.51
CA HIS A 46 6.29 3.45 -5.81
C HIS A 46 5.14 4.44 -5.87
N PHE A 47 4.34 4.50 -4.79
CA PHE A 47 3.26 5.48 -4.72
C PHE A 47 3.80 6.90 -4.85
N ALA A 48 4.85 7.21 -4.09
CA ALA A 48 5.39 8.56 -4.08
C ALA A 48 5.89 8.96 -5.46
N ARG A 49 6.60 8.05 -6.12
CA ARG A 49 7.11 8.30 -7.45
C ARG A 49 5.99 8.51 -8.46
N ALA A 50 4.97 7.65 -8.41
CA ALA A 50 3.85 7.76 -9.35
C ALA A 50 3.07 9.04 -9.14
N LEU A 51 2.84 9.43 -7.87
CA LEU A 51 2.11 10.65 -7.57
C LEU A 51 2.86 11.88 -8.05
N ALA A 52 4.18 11.90 -7.86
CA ALA A 52 4.98 13.00 -8.33
C ALA A 52 5.02 13.06 -9.85
N ALA A 53 5.14 11.90 -10.48
CA ALA A 53 5.15 11.84 -11.95
C ALA A 53 3.83 12.31 -12.55
N ALA A 54 2.73 12.02 -11.87
CA ALA A 54 1.41 12.43 -12.32
C ALA A 54 1.08 13.87 -11.90
N ARG A 55 2.00 14.52 -11.20
CA ARG A 55 1.82 15.90 -10.72
C ARG A 55 0.69 16.05 -9.72
N LEU A 56 0.39 14.97 -9.02
CA LEU A 56 -0.59 15.00 -7.93
C LEU A 56 0.07 15.38 -6.61
N GLU A 57 1.40 15.33 -6.58
CA GLU A 57 2.19 15.80 -5.47
C GLU A 57 3.34 16.62 -6.01
N ARG A 58 3.85 17.51 -5.17
CA ARG A 58 4.87 18.46 -5.56
C ARG A 58 6.19 17.79 -5.92
N SER A 59 6.54 16.77 -5.15
CA SER A 59 7.78 16.03 -5.38
C SER A 59 7.64 14.64 -4.78
N GLU A 60 8.56 13.78 -5.14
CA GLU A 60 8.59 12.43 -4.60
C GLU A 60 8.82 12.46 -3.09
N GLU A 61 9.73 13.34 -2.63
CA GLU A 61 10.00 13.45 -1.21
C GLU A 61 8.80 13.90 -0.42
N ARG A 62 8.09 14.92 -0.93
CA ARG A 62 6.89 15.39 -0.25
C ARG A 62 5.81 14.32 -0.21
N ALA A 63 5.66 13.60 -1.32
CA ALA A 63 4.68 12.52 -1.35
C ALA A 63 5.01 11.46 -0.33
N LEU A 64 6.28 11.07 -0.25
CA LEU A 64 6.68 10.03 0.68
C LEU A 64 6.49 10.49 2.13
N GLU A 65 6.82 11.73 2.42
CA GLU A 65 6.58 12.27 3.76
C GLU A 65 5.11 12.16 4.17
N GLU A 66 4.22 12.57 3.26
CA GLU A 66 2.80 12.51 3.55
C GLU A 66 2.31 11.08 3.71
N ILE A 67 2.78 10.19 2.84
CA ILE A 67 2.41 8.78 2.93
C ILE A 67 2.81 8.22 4.29
N LEU A 68 4.04 8.47 4.71
CA LEU A 68 4.53 7.92 5.97
C LEU A 68 3.81 8.53 7.16
N ARG A 69 3.54 9.83 7.10
CA ARG A 69 2.85 10.51 8.20
C ARG A 69 1.44 9.94 8.39
N LEU A 70 0.70 9.84 7.29
CA LEU A 70 -0.66 9.32 7.38
C LEU A 70 -0.68 7.82 7.68
N PHE A 71 0.27 7.09 7.10
CA PHE A 71 0.39 5.67 7.40
C PHE A 71 0.58 5.44 8.89
N GLN A 72 1.50 6.18 9.49
CA GLN A 72 1.76 6.04 10.92
C GLN A 72 0.53 6.39 11.74
N ALA A 73 -0.12 7.49 11.40
CA ALA A 73 -1.31 7.93 12.12
C ALA A 73 -2.43 6.89 12.03
N GLU A 74 -2.62 6.32 10.85
CA GLU A 74 -3.70 5.35 10.65
C GLU A 74 -3.40 4.03 11.34
N ILE A 75 -2.14 3.62 11.41
CA ILE A 75 -1.79 2.42 12.16
C ILE A 75 -2.10 2.62 13.64
N GLU A 76 -1.80 3.80 14.17
CA GLU A 76 -2.02 4.07 15.59
C GLU A 76 -3.48 4.37 15.93
N ARG A 77 -4.16 5.07 15.03
CA ARG A 77 -5.55 5.47 15.25
C ARG A 77 -6.33 5.40 13.95
N PRO A 78 -6.80 4.20 13.59
CA PRO A 78 -7.54 4.07 12.34
C PRO A 78 -8.76 4.97 12.32
N THR A 79 -8.94 5.71 11.24
CA THR A 79 -10.12 6.54 11.10
C THR A 79 -11.35 5.67 10.86
N ASP A 80 -11.16 4.52 10.25
CA ASP A 80 -12.25 3.60 9.98
C ASP A 80 -12.22 2.46 10.97
N VAL A 81 -12.57 2.76 12.20
CA VAL A 81 -12.61 1.74 13.23
C VAL A 81 -13.96 1.08 13.30
N GLY A 82 -14.76 1.32 12.32
CA GLY A 82 -16.09 0.79 12.34
C GLY A 82 -16.08 -0.71 12.41
N GLU A 83 -17.25 -1.20 12.36
CA GLU A 83 -17.53 -2.59 12.52
C GLU A 83 -16.67 -3.46 11.67
N GLY A 84 -16.32 -3.01 10.51
CA GLY A 84 -15.54 -3.83 9.63
C GLY A 84 -14.06 -3.78 9.92
N GLY A 85 -13.61 -2.77 10.57
CA GLY A 85 -12.19 -2.49 10.65
C GLY A 85 -11.38 -3.58 11.29
N LEU A 86 -11.92 -4.24 12.24
CA LEU A 86 -11.16 -5.20 13.02
C LEU A 86 -11.60 -6.62 12.83
N ALA A 87 -12.55 -6.82 12.01
CA ALA A 87 -13.15 -8.14 11.92
C ALA A 87 -12.47 -8.98 10.88
N HIS A 88 -11.25 -8.88 10.75
CA HIS A 88 -10.63 -9.58 9.63
C HIS A 88 -9.71 -10.63 10.03
#